data_7e1ab494b2586e612c1989bc3204ae91
#
_entry.id   7e1ab494b2586e612c1989bc3204ae91
#
_cell.length_a   1.000
_cell.length_b   1.000
_cell.length_c   1.000
_cell.angle_alpha   90.00
_cell.angle_beta   90.00
_cell.angle_gamma   90.00
#
_symmetry.space_group_name_H-M   'P 1'
#
loop_
_entity.id
_entity.type
_entity.pdbx_description
1 polymer ?
#
loop_
_entity_poly.entity_id
_entity_poly.type
_entity_poly.pdbx_seq_one_letter_code
_entity_poly.pdbx_strand_id
1 'polypeptide(L)'
;MTILMDQDVESDLPVQLNEDIERVIQQTLSLEHCPYECEVNITFTDNDGIRMINREFRELDVPTDVLSFPMVDYKEPADYDYLETEEAQISCFNPESGELLLGDIIISLERADEQAKEYGHSVRREICFLVAHSML
;
A
#
# COMPACT_ATOMS: atom_id res chain seq x y z
N MET A 1 0.56 4.56 13.98
CA MET A 1 0.49 3.95 12.63
C MET A 1 -0.31 2.66 12.70
N THR A 2 -1.31 2.52 11.87
CA THR A 2 -2.11 1.31 11.77
C THR A 2 -1.96 0.71 10.38
N ILE A 3 -1.58 -0.57 10.32
CA ILE A 3 -1.48 -1.31 9.07
C ILE A 3 -2.42 -2.50 9.18
N LEU A 4 -3.46 -2.50 8.33
CA LEU A 4 -4.41 -3.60 8.25
C LEU A 4 -4.00 -4.49 7.09
N MET A 5 -3.70 -5.75 7.38
CA MET A 5 -3.23 -6.72 6.39
C MET A 5 -4.26 -7.82 6.21
N ASP A 6 -4.63 -8.05 4.95
CA ASP A 6 -5.57 -9.08 4.53
C ASP A 6 -4.91 -10.00 3.51
N GLN A 7 -5.37 -11.25 3.43
CA GLN A 7 -4.78 -12.24 2.55
C GLN A 7 -5.89 -13.08 1.90
N ASP A 8 -6.06 -12.92 0.59
CA ASP A 8 -7.08 -13.65 -0.18
C ASP A 8 -6.61 -15.03 -0.64
N VAL A 9 -5.34 -15.35 -0.43
CA VAL A 9 -4.76 -16.62 -0.86
C VAL A 9 -4.08 -17.30 0.33
N GLU A 10 -4.09 -18.63 0.34
CA GLU A 10 -3.35 -19.39 1.35
C GLU A 10 -1.88 -19.44 0.95
N SER A 11 -1.08 -18.70 1.67
CA SER A 11 0.37 -18.66 1.48
C SER A 11 1.02 -18.26 2.80
N ASP A 12 2.19 -18.85 3.08
CA ASP A 12 2.97 -18.47 4.23
C ASP A 12 3.73 -17.17 3.92
N LEU A 13 3.39 -16.12 4.65
CA LEU A 13 4.11 -14.86 4.54
C LEU A 13 5.42 -14.94 5.34
N PRO A 14 6.46 -14.22 4.89
CA PRO A 14 7.72 -14.18 5.65
C PRO A 14 7.50 -13.71 7.09
N VAL A 15 8.25 -14.31 8.02
CA VAL A 15 8.27 -13.88 9.41
C VAL A 15 8.78 -12.44 9.46
N GLN A 16 8.21 -11.61 10.32
CA GLN A 16 8.57 -10.19 10.48
C GLN A 16 8.16 -9.29 9.30
N LEU A 17 7.40 -9.79 8.34
CA LEU A 17 6.96 -8.97 7.21
C LEU A 17 6.16 -7.74 7.67
N ASN A 18 5.29 -7.89 8.68
CA ASN A 18 4.52 -6.79 9.23
C ASN A 18 5.42 -5.67 9.75
N GLU A 19 6.47 -6.04 10.48
CA GLU A 19 7.43 -5.07 11.03
C GLU A 19 8.21 -4.38 9.93
N ASP A 20 8.59 -5.12 8.89
CA ASP A 20 9.31 -4.57 7.75
C ASP A 20 8.48 -3.57 6.98
N ILE A 21 7.22 -3.91 6.71
CA ILE A 21 6.29 -3.03 6.00
C ILE A 21 6.06 -1.76 6.80
N GLU A 22 5.81 -1.89 8.10
CA GLU A 22 5.63 -0.72 8.97
C GLU A 22 6.84 0.19 8.94
N ARG A 23 8.05 -0.37 9.00
CA ARG A 23 9.30 0.39 8.93
C ARG A 23 9.44 1.14 7.61
N VAL A 24 9.15 0.48 6.49
CA VAL A 24 9.21 1.09 5.15
C VAL A 24 8.25 2.26 5.05
N ILE A 25 7.01 2.07 5.49
CA ILE A 25 5.99 3.12 5.43
C ILE A 25 6.38 4.30 6.32
N GLN A 26 6.82 4.04 7.54
CA GLN A 26 7.24 5.10 8.47
C GLN A 26 8.42 5.89 7.93
N GLN A 27 9.41 5.23 7.33
CA GLN A 27 10.55 5.91 6.72
C GLN A 27 10.13 6.77 5.54
N THR A 28 9.23 6.28 4.70
CA THR A 28 8.72 7.05 3.55
C THR A 28 7.98 8.29 4.01
N LEU A 29 7.10 8.16 5.00
CA LEU A 29 6.36 9.29 5.56
C LEU A 29 7.28 10.30 6.23
N SER A 30 8.34 9.84 6.89
CA SER A 30 9.34 10.72 7.52
C SER A 30 10.10 11.52 6.47
N LEU A 31 10.48 10.89 5.35
CA LEU A 31 11.17 11.57 4.25
C LEU A 31 10.28 12.63 3.60
N GLU A 32 8.97 12.41 3.57
CA GLU A 32 8.01 13.36 3.03
C GLU A 32 7.51 14.37 4.07
N HIS A 33 8.03 14.30 5.30
CA HIS A 33 7.64 15.19 6.41
C HIS A 33 6.15 15.17 6.74
N CYS A 34 5.53 13.98 6.67
CA CYS A 34 4.12 13.83 7.01
C CYS A 34 3.87 14.12 8.49
N PRO A 35 3.00 15.09 8.84
CA PRO A 35 2.75 15.46 10.24
C PRO A 35 1.70 14.58 10.92
N TYR A 36 1.14 13.58 10.23
CA TYR A 36 0.02 12.80 10.74
C TYR A 36 0.40 11.36 11.04
N GLU A 37 -0.26 10.77 12.04
CA GLU A 37 -0.32 9.33 12.17
C GLU A 37 -1.22 8.78 11.06
N CYS A 38 -0.85 7.65 10.48
CA CYS A 38 -1.47 7.14 9.26
C CYS A 38 -2.02 5.73 9.41
N GLU A 39 -3.02 5.39 8.58
CA GLU A 39 -3.56 4.06 8.44
C GLU A 39 -3.49 3.65 6.97
N VAL A 40 -3.06 2.41 6.70
CA VAL A 40 -3.01 1.86 5.35
C VAL A 40 -3.52 0.42 5.36
N ASN A 41 -4.27 0.05 4.31
CA ASN A 41 -4.74 -1.32 4.10
C ASN A 41 -3.87 -1.99 3.04
N ILE A 42 -3.37 -3.19 3.34
CA ILE A 42 -2.57 -3.98 2.41
C ILE A 42 -3.25 -5.33 2.23
N THR A 43 -3.58 -5.68 0.99
CA THR A 43 -4.19 -6.95 0.63
C THR A 43 -3.23 -7.74 -0.24
N PHE A 44 -2.98 -8.99 0.13
CA PHE A 44 -2.19 -9.93 -0.66
C PHE A 44 -3.13 -10.86 -1.42
N THR A 45 -2.92 -10.98 -2.72
CA THR A 45 -3.71 -11.83 -3.60
C THR A 45 -2.78 -12.54 -4.60
N ASP A 46 -3.34 -13.21 -5.59
CA ASP A 46 -2.58 -13.84 -6.68
C ASP A 46 -2.73 -13.07 -7.99
N ASN A 47 -2.11 -13.58 -9.06
CA ASN A 47 -2.17 -12.93 -10.36
C ASN A 47 -3.62 -12.83 -10.90
N ASP A 48 -4.43 -13.86 -10.71
CA ASP A 48 -5.83 -13.83 -11.13
C ASP A 48 -6.64 -12.82 -10.34
N GLY A 49 -6.44 -12.76 -9.02
CA GLY A 49 -7.14 -11.82 -8.15
C GLY A 49 -6.81 -10.37 -8.49
N ILE A 50 -5.53 -10.05 -8.67
CA ILE A 50 -5.13 -8.67 -8.98
C ILE A 50 -5.55 -8.28 -10.40
N ARG A 51 -5.55 -9.22 -11.35
CA ARG A 51 -6.06 -9.00 -12.70
C ARG A 51 -7.53 -8.61 -12.68
N MET A 52 -8.35 -9.30 -11.89
CA MET A 52 -9.78 -8.99 -11.77
C MET A 52 -10.00 -7.58 -11.23
N ILE A 53 -9.24 -7.18 -10.22
CA ILE A 53 -9.31 -5.84 -9.64
C ILE A 53 -8.85 -4.78 -10.65
N ASN A 54 -7.76 -5.05 -11.35
CA ASN A 54 -7.23 -4.14 -12.37
C ASN A 54 -8.24 -3.93 -13.51
N ARG A 55 -8.93 -5.00 -13.93
CA ARG A 55 -9.97 -4.92 -14.95
C ARG A 55 -11.17 -4.09 -14.46
N GLU A 56 -11.62 -4.34 -13.22
CA GLU A 56 -12.80 -3.68 -12.67
C GLU A 56 -12.58 -2.17 -12.44
N PHE A 57 -11.43 -1.80 -11.88
CA PHE A 57 -11.20 -0.42 -11.45
C PHE A 57 -10.36 0.42 -12.42
N ARG A 58 -9.56 -0.21 -13.28
CA ARG A 58 -8.67 0.50 -14.21
C ARG A 58 -8.92 0.13 -15.68
N GLU A 59 -9.88 -0.74 -15.94
CA GLU A 59 -10.26 -1.22 -17.27
C GLU A 59 -9.09 -1.91 -18.02
N LEU A 60 -8.13 -2.45 -17.27
CA LEU A 60 -6.98 -3.17 -17.79
C LEU A 60 -7.08 -4.65 -17.41
N ASP A 61 -7.38 -5.50 -18.39
CA ASP A 61 -7.52 -6.95 -18.17
C ASP A 61 -6.17 -7.65 -18.25
N VAL A 62 -5.24 -7.24 -17.40
CA VAL A 62 -3.91 -7.82 -17.29
C VAL A 62 -3.49 -7.88 -15.81
N PRO A 63 -2.70 -8.89 -15.40
CA PRO A 63 -2.14 -8.89 -14.06
C PRO A 63 -1.04 -7.85 -13.92
N THR A 64 -0.85 -7.37 -12.70
CA THR A 64 0.25 -6.48 -12.36
C THR A 64 0.88 -6.95 -11.05
N ASP A 65 1.96 -6.34 -10.60
CA ASP A 65 2.61 -6.67 -9.33
C ASP A 65 1.91 -5.99 -8.14
N VAL A 66 1.52 -4.73 -8.30
CA VAL A 66 0.92 -3.93 -7.23
C VAL A 66 -0.11 -2.97 -7.80
N LEU A 67 -1.18 -2.75 -7.05
CA LEU A 67 -2.19 -1.70 -7.31
C LEU A 67 -2.30 -0.82 -6.07
N SER A 68 -2.39 0.48 -6.30
CA SER A 68 -2.51 1.48 -5.26
C SER A 68 -3.77 2.31 -5.48
N PHE A 69 -4.61 2.40 -4.43
CA PHE A 69 -5.85 3.18 -4.46
C PHE A 69 -5.79 4.23 -3.35
N PRO A 70 -5.21 5.41 -3.63
CA PRO A 70 -5.09 6.44 -2.61
C PRO A 70 -6.45 7.03 -2.22
N MET A 71 -6.64 7.24 -0.91
CA MET A 71 -7.82 7.94 -0.40
C MET A 71 -7.71 9.45 -0.52
N VAL A 72 -6.50 9.96 -0.67
CA VAL A 72 -6.23 11.39 -0.78
C VAL A 72 -5.73 11.69 -2.18
N ASP A 73 -6.37 12.65 -2.84
CA ASP A 73 -5.94 13.14 -4.15
C ASP A 73 -5.07 14.37 -3.94
N TYR A 74 -3.77 14.16 -3.94
CA TYR A 74 -2.81 15.25 -3.77
C TYR A 74 -2.63 15.99 -5.09
N LYS A 75 -2.69 17.31 -5.05
CA LYS A 75 -2.38 18.17 -6.21
C LYS A 75 -0.89 18.11 -6.54
N GLU A 76 -0.07 17.99 -5.49
CA GLU A 76 1.38 17.83 -5.58
C GLU A 76 1.81 16.75 -4.61
N PRO A 77 2.95 16.06 -4.84
CA PRO A 77 3.46 15.08 -3.89
C PRO A 77 3.65 15.71 -2.51
N ALA A 78 3.21 15.00 -1.47
CA ALA A 78 3.31 15.43 -0.07
C ALA A 78 2.65 16.78 0.23
N ASP A 79 1.55 17.11 -0.47
CA ASP A 79 0.77 18.33 -0.21
C ASP A 79 -0.14 18.11 1.00
N TYR A 80 0.36 18.39 2.19
CA TYR A 80 -0.39 18.25 3.44
C TYR A 80 -1.26 19.45 3.77
N ASP A 81 -1.10 20.57 3.09
CA ASP A 81 -1.90 21.78 3.31
C ASP A 81 -3.39 21.52 3.00
N TYR A 82 -3.67 20.76 1.95
CA TYR A 82 -5.02 20.34 1.62
C TYR A 82 -5.70 19.62 2.79
N LEU A 83 -4.95 18.83 3.56
CA LEU A 83 -5.46 18.02 4.66
C LEU A 83 -5.89 18.86 5.87
N GLU A 84 -5.55 20.12 5.92
CA GLU A 84 -6.02 21.04 6.95
C GLU A 84 -7.41 21.62 6.62
N THR A 85 -7.95 21.36 5.44
CA THR A 85 -9.29 21.81 5.06
C THR A 85 -10.35 21.00 5.79
N GLU A 86 -11.52 21.61 6.02
CA GLU A 86 -12.65 20.93 6.68
C GLU A 86 -13.13 19.71 5.88
N GLU A 87 -13.16 19.81 4.56
CA GLU A 87 -13.53 18.71 3.68
C GLU A 87 -12.59 17.51 3.86
N ALA A 88 -11.28 17.74 3.89
CA ALA A 88 -10.30 16.69 4.08
C ALA A 88 -10.39 16.08 5.48
N GLN A 89 -10.63 16.88 6.52
CA GLN A 89 -10.78 16.39 7.88
C GLN A 89 -11.94 15.40 8.02
N ILE A 90 -13.00 15.58 7.24
CA ILE A 90 -14.16 14.68 7.24
C ILE A 90 -13.89 13.43 6.41
N SER A 91 -13.30 13.56 5.21
CA SER A 91 -13.21 12.48 4.22
C SER A 91 -11.91 11.68 4.27
N CYS A 92 -10.82 12.25 4.78
CA CYS A 92 -9.50 11.65 4.69
C CYS A 92 -8.98 11.07 6.00
N PHE A 93 -9.70 11.26 7.11
CA PHE A 93 -9.28 10.78 8.44
C PHE A 93 -10.26 9.77 9.01
N ASN A 94 -9.71 8.78 9.72
CA ASN A 94 -10.53 7.81 10.43
C ASN A 94 -11.21 8.50 11.63
N PRO A 95 -12.55 8.52 11.69
CA PRO A 95 -13.26 9.22 12.79
C PRO A 95 -13.04 8.61 14.16
N GLU A 96 -12.64 7.34 14.24
CA GLU A 96 -12.41 6.66 15.51
C GLU A 96 -11.00 6.87 16.04
N SER A 97 -9.98 6.78 15.17
CA SER A 97 -8.57 6.87 15.58
C SER A 97 -7.94 8.23 15.33
N GLY A 98 -8.51 9.03 14.44
CA GLY A 98 -7.92 10.29 14.00
C GLY A 98 -6.77 10.14 13.02
N GLU A 99 -6.46 8.91 12.60
CA GLU A 99 -5.37 8.65 11.66
C GLU A 99 -5.74 9.03 10.24
N LEU A 100 -4.76 9.53 9.48
CA LEU A 100 -4.90 9.82 8.06
C LEU A 100 -5.02 8.51 7.28
N LEU A 101 -6.10 8.37 6.50
CA LEU A 101 -6.32 7.20 5.65
C LEU A 101 -5.52 7.36 4.36
N LEU A 102 -4.43 6.59 4.23
CA LEU A 102 -3.60 6.64 3.02
C LEU A 102 -4.23 5.92 1.85
N GLY A 103 -4.98 4.85 2.10
CA GLY A 103 -5.66 4.08 1.07
C GLY A 103 -5.33 2.60 1.10
N ASP A 104 -5.56 1.93 -0.04
CA ASP A 104 -5.39 0.50 -0.18
C ASP A 104 -4.23 0.18 -1.12
N ILE A 105 -3.41 -0.79 -0.72
CA ILE A 105 -2.34 -1.35 -1.54
C ILE A 105 -2.65 -2.83 -1.74
N ILE A 106 -2.68 -3.29 -2.98
CA ILE A 106 -2.96 -4.68 -3.33
C ILE A 106 -1.74 -5.25 -4.04
N ILE A 107 -1.23 -6.38 -3.53
CA ILE A 107 0.01 -6.99 -4.01
C ILE A 107 -0.27 -8.43 -4.45
N SER A 108 0.20 -8.80 -5.66
CA SER A 108 0.21 -10.18 -6.11
C SER A 108 1.44 -10.90 -5.51
N LEU A 109 1.19 -11.86 -4.63
CA LEU A 109 2.27 -12.68 -4.05
C LEU A 109 2.96 -13.54 -5.10
N GLU A 110 2.21 -14.05 -6.10
CA GLU A 110 2.80 -14.80 -7.21
C GLU A 110 3.80 -13.95 -8.00
N ARG A 111 3.40 -12.72 -8.32
CA ARG A 111 4.27 -11.82 -9.08
C ARG A 111 5.48 -11.37 -8.25
N ALA A 112 5.27 -11.13 -6.95
CA ALA A 112 6.36 -10.79 -6.05
C ALA A 112 7.39 -11.94 -5.96
N ASP A 113 6.92 -13.19 -5.89
CA ASP A 113 7.78 -14.37 -5.87
C ASP A 113 8.56 -14.52 -7.20
N GLU A 114 7.88 -14.35 -8.33
CA GLU A 114 8.51 -14.40 -9.66
C GLU A 114 9.60 -13.33 -9.80
N GLN A 115 9.30 -12.09 -9.40
CA GLN A 115 10.25 -10.98 -9.47
C GLN A 115 11.44 -11.16 -8.54
N ALA A 116 11.19 -11.68 -7.34
CA ALA A 116 12.25 -11.97 -6.38
C ALA A 116 13.26 -12.97 -6.97
N LYS A 117 12.77 -14.03 -7.61
CA LYS A 117 13.62 -15.03 -8.28
C LYS A 117 14.38 -14.44 -9.46
N GLU A 118 13.69 -13.61 -10.27
CA GLU A 118 14.28 -12.96 -11.44
C GLU A 118 15.43 -12.03 -11.05
N TYR A 119 15.26 -11.26 -9.97
CA TYR A 119 16.25 -10.28 -9.52
C TYR A 119 17.23 -10.83 -8.48
N GLY A 120 17.08 -12.09 -8.08
CA GLY A 120 18.02 -12.75 -7.17
C GLY A 120 17.96 -12.27 -5.73
N HIS A 121 16.77 -11.86 -5.25
CA HIS A 121 16.60 -11.46 -3.86
C HIS A 121 15.38 -12.15 -3.22
N SER A 122 15.16 -11.93 -1.91
CA SER A 122 14.09 -12.58 -1.17
C SER A 122 12.72 -11.99 -1.54
N VAL A 123 11.67 -12.78 -1.35
CA VAL A 123 10.27 -12.32 -1.50
C VAL A 123 9.99 -11.18 -0.52
N ARG A 124 10.50 -11.26 0.69
CA ARG A 124 10.39 -10.22 1.72
C ARG A 124 10.89 -8.87 1.19
N ARG A 125 12.07 -8.86 0.57
CA ARG A 125 12.66 -7.66 -0.03
C ARG A 125 11.80 -7.13 -1.17
N GLU A 126 11.29 -8.01 -2.02
CA GLU A 126 10.43 -7.62 -3.15
C GLU A 126 9.14 -6.98 -2.66
N ILE A 127 8.48 -7.56 -1.66
CA ILE A 127 7.26 -7.01 -1.09
C ILE A 127 7.53 -5.62 -0.49
N CYS A 128 8.62 -5.46 0.25
CA CYS A 128 9.00 -4.17 0.82
C CYS A 128 9.26 -3.12 -0.27
N PHE A 129 9.89 -3.51 -1.37
CA PHE A 129 10.12 -2.64 -2.52
C PHE A 129 8.79 -2.20 -3.14
N LEU A 130 7.84 -3.12 -3.34
CA LEU A 130 6.54 -2.81 -3.91
C LEU A 130 5.73 -1.86 -3.01
N VAL A 131 5.79 -2.05 -1.70
CA VAL A 131 5.14 -1.16 -0.73
C VAL A 131 5.76 0.24 -0.81
N ALA A 132 7.09 0.33 -0.79
CA ALA A 132 7.78 1.61 -0.89
C ALA A 132 7.43 2.34 -2.19
N HIS A 133 7.40 1.62 -3.32
CA HIS A 133 7.03 2.17 -4.62
C HIS A 133 5.60 2.72 -4.61
N SER A 134 4.68 2.01 -3.96
CA SER A 134 3.28 2.42 -3.88
C SER A 134 3.07 3.67 -3.03
N MET A 135 3.96 3.92 -2.07
CA MET A 135 3.90 5.09 -1.20
C MET A 135 4.39 6.37 -1.86
N LEU A 136 5.14 6.24 -2.94
CA LEU A 136 5.64 7.38 -3.70
C LEU A 136 4.64 7.81 -4.77
#